data_2f6691464f28ad53260dc18da1ba6004
#
_entry.id   2f6691464f28ad53260dc18da1ba6004
#
_cell.length_a   1.000
_cell.length_b   1.000
_cell.length_c   1.000
_cell.angle_alpha   90.00
_cell.angle_beta   90.00
_cell.angle_gamma   90.00
#
_symmetry.space_group_name_H-M   'P 1'
#
loop_
_entity.id
_entity.type
_entity.pdbx_description
1 polymer ?
#
loop_
_entity_poly.entity_id
_entity_poly.type
_entity_poly.pdbx_seq_one_letter_code
_entity_poly.pdbx_strand_id
1 'polypeptide(L)'
;MVDIKSNSVPTFNELVEFISQMPSIDAKAVSLVRQRNEKLLKPSGSLGIVEDIVEWVAGWQGSYPPKVNNITLSIFVSNHGTADTHKISPYPTTVTEALVKSFRSDHAVINQICKTHNVGLQVFDLALEMPTKNITENAAMTENDCITTILYGREALDTSPDIICLGEAGIGNTTIASSICAALYGGNTSDWVGIGTGA
;
A
#
# COMPACT_ATOMS: atom_id res chain seq x y z
N MET A 1 11.28 2.44 -20.33
CA MET A 1 9.83 2.17 -20.19
C MET A 1 9.57 0.87 -20.92
N VAL A 2 9.41 -0.25 -20.20
CA VAL A 2 9.13 -1.55 -20.85
C VAL A 2 7.69 -1.47 -21.37
N ASP A 3 7.55 -1.48 -22.67
CA ASP A 3 6.27 -1.39 -23.37
C ASP A 3 5.57 -2.76 -23.27
N ILE A 4 4.74 -2.96 -22.26
CA ILE A 4 3.94 -4.19 -22.12
C ILE A 4 2.82 -4.14 -23.17
N LYS A 5 3.20 -4.27 -24.43
CA LYS A 5 2.28 -4.39 -25.57
C LYS A 5 2.00 -5.84 -25.97
N SER A 6 2.29 -6.81 -25.11
CA SER A 6 1.84 -8.18 -25.36
C SER A 6 0.45 -8.36 -24.77
N ASN A 7 -0.48 -8.93 -25.54
CA ASN A 7 -1.83 -9.32 -25.10
C ASN A 7 -1.82 -10.49 -24.07
N SER A 8 -0.68 -10.80 -23.45
CA SER A 8 -0.52 -11.87 -22.46
C SER A 8 -0.13 -11.28 -21.11
N VAL A 9 -0.65 -11.86 -20.04
CA VAL A 9 -0.23 -11.56 -18.68
C VAL A 9 1.25 -11.93 -18.54
N PRO A 10 2.12 -11.03 -18.02
CA PRO A 10 3.54 -11.33 -17.85
C PRO A 10 3.74 -12.46 -16.82
N THR A 11 4.90 -13.11 -16.88
CA THR A 11 5.34 -14.08 -15.89
C THR A 11 5.91 -13.39 -14.64
N PHE A 12 6.07 -14.12 -13.53
CA PHE A 12 6.78 -13.58 -12.37
C PHE A 12 8.20 -13.15 -12.66
N ASN A 13 8.91 -13.86 -13.55
CA ASN A 13 10.27 -13.48 -13.94
C ASN A 13 10.31 -12.12 -14.64
N GLU A 14 9.36 -11.86 -15.53
CA GLU A 14 9.25 -10.56 -16.20
C GLU A 14 8.88 -9.45 -15.21
N LEU A 15 8.03 -9.75 -14.21
CA LEU A 15 7.71 -8.80 -13.13
C LEU A 15 8.94 -8.49 -12.26
N VAL A 16 9.73 -9.50 -11.89
CA VAL A 16 10.97 -9.34 -11.13
C VAL A 16 11.99 -8.52 -11.92
N GLU A 17 12.13 -8.80 -13.22
CA GLU A 17 13.00 -8.02 -14.10
C GLU A 17 12.56 -6.54 -14.15
N PHE A 18 11.27 -6.29 -14.29
CA PHE A 18 10.71 -4.93 -14.25
C PHE A 18 11.02 -4.22 -12.93
N ILE A 19 10.83 -4.89 -11.79
CA ILE A 19 11.13 -4.33 -10.46
C ILE A 19 12.64 -4.05 -10.31
N SER A 20 13.50 -4.91 -10.85
CA SER A 20 14.96 -4.73 -10.78
C SER A 20 15.47 -3.50 -11.54
N GLN A 21 14.68 -2.99 -12.49
CA GLN A 21 14.99 -1.79 -13.29
C GLN A 21 14.41 -0.50 -12.68
N MET A 22 13.80 -0.57 -11.49
CA MET A 22 13.27 0.62 -10.84
C MET A 22 14.38 1.64 -10.55
N PRO A 23 14.10 2.95 -10.76
CA PRO A 23 15.09 3.99 -10.52
C PRO A 23 15.48 4.05 -9.04
N SER A 24 16.71 4.47 -8.79
CA SER A 24 17.15 4.80 -7.44
C SER A 24 16.75 6.22 -7.06
N ILE A 25 16.78 6.50 -5.76
CA ILE A 25 16.53 7.85 -5.22
C ILE A 25 17.54 8.87 -5.77
N ASP A 26 17.10 10.08 -6.06
CA ASP A 26 17.95 11.17 -6.52
C ASP A 26 18.77 11.75 -5.35
N ALA A 27 20.03 11.36 -5.27
CA ALA A 27 20.96 11.81 -4.23
C ALA A 27 21.21 13.32 -4.26
N LYS A 28 21.11 13.99 -5.42
CA LYS A 28 21.27 15.43 -5.55
C LYS A 28 20.13 16.18 -4.90
N ALA A 29 18.89 15.75 -5.14
CA ALA A 29 17.70 16.33 -4.50
C ALA A 29 17.78 16.20 -2.97
N VAL A 30 18.15 15.00 -2.47
CA VAL A 30 18.39 14.77 -1.04
C VAL A 30 19.44 15.70 -0.47
N SER A 31 20.59 15.84 -1.15
CA SER A 31 21.67 16.73 -0.71
C SER A 31 21.22 18.19 -0.61
N LEU A 32 20.41 18.67 -1.54
CA LEU A 32 19.88 20.04 -1.51
C LEU A 32 18.94 20.27 -0.32
N VAL A 33 18.12 19.28 0.04
CA VAL A 33 17.29 19.35 1.26
C VAL A 33 18.17 19.46 2.50
N ARG A 34 19.19 18.59 2.65
CA ARG A 34 20.14 18.63 3.78
C ARG A 34 20.81 19.98 3.92
N GLN A 35 21.37 20.48 2.84
CA GLN A 35 22.03 21.80 2.83
C GLN A 35 21.06 22.93 3.22
N ARG A 36 19.80 22.83 2.83
CA ARG A 36 18.77 23.80 3.25
C ARG A 36 18.46 23.67 4.73
N ASN A 37 18.29 22.43 5.22
CA ASN A 37 17.98 22.14 6.61
C ASN A 37 19.02 22.71 7.58
N GLU A 38 20.32 22.60 7.24
CA GLU A 38 21.44 23.16 7.99
C GLU A 38 21.42 24.70 8.08
N LYS A 39 20.81 25.36 7.09
CA LYS A 39 20.72 26.84 7.00
C LYS A 39 19.45 27.40 7.63
N LEU A 40 18.53 26.57 8.10
CA LEU A 40 17.33 27.02 8.77
C LEU A 40 17.63 27.48 10.18
N LEU A 41 16.96 28.57 10.61
CA LEU A 41 17.06 29.06 11.97
C LEU A 41 16.24 28.17 12.93
N LYS A 42 16.79 27.03 13.28
CA LYS A 42 16.21 26.05 14.21
C LYS A 42 17.32 25.21 14.85
N PRO A 43 17.10 24.60 16.04
CA PRO A 43 18.02 23.60 16.54
C PRO A 43 18.13 22.41 15.58
N SER A 44 19.34 21.84 15.46
CA SER A 44 19.55 20.65 14.62
C SER A 44 18.65 19.50 15.09
N GLY A 45 17.99 18.82 14.15
CA GLY A 45 17.10 17.70 14.44
C GLY A 45 15.77 18.05 15.12
N SER A 46 15.44 19.34 15.28
CA SER A 46 14.25 19.77 16.03
C SER A 46 12.91 19.36 15.41
N LEU A 47 12.89 19.04 14.10
CA LEU A 47 11.68 18.58 13.44
C LEU A 47 11.59 17.03 13.43
N GLY A 48 12.58 16.33 13.99
CA GLY A 48 12.56 14.87 14.11
C GLY A 48 12.39 14.19 12.75
N ILE A 49 11.53 13.19 12.69
CA ILE A 49 11.27 12.38 11.50
C ILE A 49 10.79 13.18 10.27
N VAL A 50 10.25 14.39 10.50
CA VAL A 50 9.81 15.25 9.37
C VAL A 50 10.98 15.63 8.48
N GLU A 51 12.20 15.78 9.04
CA GLU A 51 13.40 16.07 8.26
C GLU A 51 13.74 14.92 7.31
N ASP A 52 13.63 13.67 7.79
CA ASP A 52 13.85 12.46 6.98
C ASP A 52 12.78 12.29 5.90
N ILE A 53 11.51 12.57 6.23
CA ILE A 53 10.40 12.51 5.28
C ILE A 53 10.60 13.49 4.12
N VAL A 54 11.03 14.72 4.40
CA VAL A 54 11.27 15.73 3.37
C VAL A 54 12.42 15.30 2.44
N GLU A 55 13.50 14.72 2.98
CA GLU A 55 14.59 14.15 2.19
C GLU A 55 14.10 13.01 1.30
N TRP A 56 13.31 12.10 1.84
CA TRP A 56 12.74 10.97 1.12
C TRP A 56 11.84 11.42 -0.02
N VAL A 57 10.92 12.37 0.24
CA VAL A 57 10.01 12.90 -0.79
C VAL A 57 10.80 13.58 -1.90
N ALA A 58 11.76 14.45 -1.57
CA ALA A 58 12.58 15.14 -2.56
C ALA A 58 13.38 14.16 -3.44
N GLY A 59 13.94 13.13 -2.80
CA GLY A 59 14.72 12.12 -3.49
C GLY A 59 13.91 11.29 -4.48
N TRP A 60 12.70 10.86 -4.11
CA TRP A 60 11.85 10.09 -5.00
C TRP A 60 11.16 10.94 -6.07
N GLN A 61 10.87 12.20 -5.79
CA GLN A 61 10.40 13.14 -6.81
C GLN A 61 11.51 13.61 -7.76
N GLY A 62 12.79 13.42 -7.40
CA GLY A 62 13.92 13.95 -8.15
C GLY A 62 13.90 15.48 -8.24
N SER A 63 13.33 16.16 -7.24
CA SER A 63 13.10 17.60 -7.27
C SER A 63 13.39 18.29 -5.94
N TYR A 64 13.82 19.58 -6.04
CA TYR A 64 14.01 20.46 -4.90
C TYR A 64 13.44 21.85 -5.22
N PRO A 65 12.61 22.46 -4.35
CA PRO A 65 11.98 21.85 -3.17
C PRO A 65 10.99 20.76 -3.57
N PRO A 66 10.72 19.77 -2.68
CA PRO A 66 9.69 18.77 -2.94
C PRO A 66 8.29 19.39 -2.95
N LYS A 67 7.37 18.76 -3.65
CA LYS A 67 5.98 19.20 -3.77
C LYS A 67 5.05 18.30 -2.97
N VAL A 68 4.05 18.88 -2.33
CA VAL A 68 3.02 18.19 -1.56
C VAL A 68 1.65 18.84 -1.77
N ASN A 69 1.36 19.26 -2.99
CA ASN A 69 0.14 19.98 -3.33
C ASN A 69 -0.99 19.05 -3.74
N ASN A 70 -0.65 17.92 -4.36
CA ASN A 70 -1.59 16.93 -4.85
C ASN A 70 -1.28 15.58 -4.20
N ILE A 71 -2.08 15.20 -3.22
CA ILE A 71 -1.92 13.96 -2.46
C ILE A 71 -3.14 13.08 -2.71
N THR A 72 -2.93 11.81 -3.00
CA THR A 72 -4.00 10.83 -3.18
C THR A 72 -3.79 9.66 -2.23
N LEU A 73 -4.86 9.24 -1.56
CA LEU A 73 -4.94 8.00 -0.81
C LEU A 73 -5.74 6.97 -1.60
N SER A 74 -5.12 5.83 -1.90
CA SER A 74 -5.75 4.70 -2.58
C SER A 74 -5.93 3.55 -1.60
N ILE A 75 -7.19 3.12 -1.38
CA ILE A 75 -7.53 1.99 -0.51
C ILE A 75 -7.92 0.80 -1.38
N PHE A 76 -7.20 -0.30 -1.22
CA PHE A 76 -7.51 -1.58 -1.85
C PHE A 76 -8.27 -2.47 -0.87
N VAL A 77 -9.42 -2.98 -1.30
CA VAL A 77 -10.32 -3.74 -0.42
C VAL A 77 -10.50 -5.15 -0.96
N SER A 78 -10.29 -6.16 -0.11
CA SER A 78 -10.36 -7.56 -0.51
C SER A 78 -10.94 -8.44 0.59
N ASN A 79 -11.35 -9.65 0.22
CA ASN A 79 -11.77 -10.72 1.11
C ASN A 79 -10.81 -11.91 1.02
N HIS A 80 -10.72 -12.67 2.12
CA HIS A 80 -9.82 -13.81 2.26
C HIS A 80 -10.58 -15.05 2.73
N GLY A 81 -10.51 -16.16 1.99
CA GLY A 81 -11.15 -17.42 2.36
C GLY A 81 -10.66 -18.02 3.68
N THR A 82 -9.47 -17.63 4.13
CA THR A 82 -8.98 -17.96 5.47
C THR A 82 -9.88 -17.38 6.55
N ALA A 83 -10.42 -16.18 6.35
CA ALA A 83 -11.33 -15.54 7.31
C ALA A 83 -12.71 -16.20 7.36
N ASP A 84 -13.15 -16.79 6.27
CA ASP A 84 -14.42 -17.56 6.23
C ASP A 84 -14.32 -18.90 6.96
N THR A 85 -13.13 -19.51 6.92
CA THR A 85 -12.88 -20.84 7.49
C THR A 85 -12.46 -20.80 8.95
N HIS A 86 -11.67 -19.80 9.31
CA HIS A 86 -11.09 -19.63 10.64
C HIS A 86 -11.63 -18.36 11.32
N LYS A 87 -11.88 -18.47 12.63
CA LYS A 87 -12.33 -17.33 13.44
C LYS A 87 -11.15 -16.39 13.76
N ILE A 88 -10.60 -15.74 12.72
CA ILE A 88 -9.48 -14.78 12.86
C ILE A 88 -9.94 -13.33 13.04
N SER A 89 -11.24 -13.09 13.02
CA SER A 89 -11.86 -11.79 13.31
C SER A 89 -13.20 -12.00 14.03
N PRO A 90 -13.60 -11.09 14.92
CA PRO A 90 -14.95 -11.08 15.49
C PRO A 90 -16.04 -10.70 14.45
N TYR A 91 -15.62 -10.15 13.31
CA TYR A 91 -16.52 -9.70 12.25
C TYR A 91 -16.55 -10.68 11.08
N PRO A 92 -17.72 -10.95 10.48
CA PRO A 92 -17.83 -11.76 9.27
C PRO A 92 -17.29 -10.99 8.05
N THR A 93 -16.86 -11.72 7.01
CA THR A 93 -16.32 -11.14 5.77
C THR A 93 -17.31 -10.23 5.04
N THR A 94 -18.62 -10.41 5.25
CA THR A 94 -19.66 -9.51 4.72
C THR A 94 -19.54 -8.05 5.20
N VAL A 95 -18.83 -7.80 6.30
CA VAL A 95 -18.56 -6.44 6.79
C VAL A 95 -17.69 -5.66 5.82
N THR A 96 -16.85 -6.35 5.03
CA THR A 96 -16.00 -5.71 4.02
C THR A 96 -16.81 -4.91 3.00
N GLU A 97 -17.94 -5.43 2.56
CA GLU A 97 -18.85 -4.70 1.65
C GLU A 97 -19.42 -3.43 2.31
N ALA A 98 -19.76 -3.52 3.61
CA ALA A 98 -20.23 -2.35 4.35
C ALA A 98 -19.12 -1.28 4.50
N LEU A 99 -17.85 -1.70 4.65
CA LEU A 99 -16.71 -0.77 4.64
C LEU A 99 -16.60 -0.04 3.30
N VAL A 100 -16.67 -0.75 2.16
CA VAL A 100 -16.66 -0.13 0.83
C VAL A 100 -17.79 0.89 0.68
N LYS A 101 -19.01 0.53 1.09
CA LYS A 101 -20.15 1.46 1.08
C LYS A 101 -19.89 2.70 1.94
N SER A 102 -19.30 2.51 3.14
CA SER A 102 -18.95 3.62 4.04
C SER A 102 -17.92 4.56 3.43
N PHE A 103 -16.87 4.02 2.80
CA PHE A 103 -15.85 4.81 2.11
C PHE A 103 -16.45 5.61 0.94
N ARG A 104 -17.28 4.97 0.11
CA ARG A 104 -17.90 5.60 -1.06
C ARG A 104 -18.97 6.64 -0.72
N SER A 105 -19.59 6.54 0.45
CA SER A 105 -20.61 7.47 0.94
C SER A 105 -20.10 8.54 1.89
N ASP A 106 -18.79 8.69 2.02
CA ASP A 106 -18.13 9.70 2.87
C ASP A 106 -18.39 9.56 4.38
N HIS A 107 -18.72 8.37 4.87
CA HIS A 107 -19.08 8.15 6.27
C HIS A 107 -17.94 7.60 7.15
N ALA A 108 -16.85 7.13 6.55
CA ALA A 108 -15.73 6.58 7.32
C ALA A 108 -14.82 7.70 7.87
N VAL A 109 -14.10 7.39 8.95
CA VAL A 109 -13.14 8.32 9.56
C VAL A 109 -12.10 8.81 8.54
N ILE A 110 -11.61 7.91 7.67
CA ILE A 110 -10.61 8.27 6.66
C ILE A 110 -11.13 9.31 5.67
N ASN A 111 -12.43 9.29 5.33
CA ASN A 111 -13.03 10.31 4.48
C ASN A 111 -12.90 11.69 5.12
N GLN A 112 -13.15 11.80 6.44
CA GLN A 112 -13.08 13.07 7.16
C GLN A 112 -11.63 13.57 7.27
N ILE A 113 -10.68 12.66 7.49
CA ILE A 113 -9.24 13.00 7.50
C ILE A 113 -8.82 13.51 6.12
N CYS A 114 -9.18 12.80 5.05
CA CYS A 114 -8.87 13.22 3.69
C CYS A 114 -9.45 14.59 3.35
N LYS A 115 -10.72 14.84 3.71
CA LYS A 115 -11.36 16.16 3.53
C LYS A 115 -10.64 17.26 4.30
N THR A 116 -10.29 17.01 5.56
CA THR A 116 -9.62 18.00 6.42
C THR A 116 -8.26 18.40 5.87
N HIS A 117 -7.54 17.47 5.25
CA HIS A 117 -6.19 17.69 4.74
C HIS A 117 -6.13 17.87 3.22
N ASN A 118 -7.27 17.98 2.54
CA ASN A 118 -7.36 18.10 1.08
C ASN A 118 -6.64 16.98 0.34
N VAL A 119 -6.82 15.73 0.80
CA VAL A 119 -6.28 14.52 0.20
C VAL A 119 -7.36 13.86 -0.66
N GLY A 120 -7.05 13.51 -1.89
CA GLY A 120 -7.93 12.72 -2.75
C GLY A 120 -8.08 11.31 -2.19
N LEU A 121 -9.31 10.76 -2.20
CA LEU A 121 -9.57 9.39 -1.76
C LEU A 121 -10.09 8.55 -2.93
N GLN A 122 -9.45 7.42 -3.17
CA GLN A 122 -9.85 6.41 -4.15
C GLN A 122 -10.05 5.07 -3.44
N VAL A 123 -11.07 4.32 -3.82
CA VAL A 123 -11.40 3.02 -3.21
C VAL A 123 -11.57 1.98 -4.32
N PHE A 124 -10.72 0.97 -4.30
CA PHE A 124 -10.70 -0.12 -5.26
C PHE A 124 -11.14 -1.41 -4.57
N ASP A 125 -12.32 -1.92 -4.92
CA ASP A 125 -12.71 -3.26 -4.51
C ASP A 125 -12.10 -4.30 -5.46
N LEU A 126 -11.48 -5.29 -4.87
CA LEU A 126 -10.75 -6.34 -5.58
C LEU A 126 -11.61 -7.61 -5.64
N ALA A 127 -12.72 -7.53 -6.37
CA ALA A 127 -13.65 -8.65 -6.59
C ALA A 127 -14.03 -9.36 -5.27
N LEU A 128 -14.74 -8.64 -4.38
CA LEU A 128 -15.08 -9.12 -3.02
C LEU A 128 -15.85 -10.43 -3.03
N GLU A 129 -16.57 -10.74 -4.12
CA GLU A 129 -17.28 -11.99 -4.36
C GLU A 129 -16.37 -13.18 -4.71
N MET A 130 -15.08 -12.91 -5.00
CA MET A 130 -14.06 -13.92 -5.31
C MET A 130 -12.91 -13.85 -4.30
N PRO A 131 -13.11 -14.22 -3.04
CA PRO A 131 -12.06 -14.18 -2.03
C PRO A 131 -10.87 -15.07 -2.41
N THR A 132 -9.69 -14.77 -1.90
CA THR A 132 -8.55 -15.70 -2.02
C THR A 132 -8.88 -17.04 -1.35
N LYS A 133 -8.18 -18.11 -1.74
CA LYS A 133 -8.35 -19.40 -1.09
C LYS A 133 -7.82 -19.38 0.36
N ASN A 134 -8.25 -20.35 1.15
CA ASN A 134 -7.71 -20.55 2.50
C ASN A 134 -6.24 -20.96 2.44
N ILE A 135 -5.34 -20.09 2.94
CA ILE A 135 -3.89 -20.29 2.90
C ILE A 135 -3.39 -21.44 3.79
N THR A 136 -4.24 -21.96 4.68
CA THR A 136 -3.88 -23.12 5.51
C THR A 136 -4.03 -24.45 4.75
N GLU A 137 -4.68 -24.43 3.60
CA GLU A 137 -5.00 -25.62 2.81
C GLU A 137 -4.43 -25.54 1.39
N ASN A 138 -4.39 -24.36 0.80
CA ASN A 138 -4.03 -24.17 -0.60
C ASN A 138 -3.23 -22.86 -0.79
N ALA A 139 -2.60 -22.71 -1.96
CA ALA A 139 -2.12 -21.40 -2.40
C ALA A 139 -3.30 -20.43 -2.49
N ALA A 140 -3.12 -19.19 -2.02
CA ALA A 140 -4.16 -18.16 -1.98
C ALA A 140 -4.82 -17.92 -3.34
N MET A 141 -4.03 -17.97 -4.41
CA MET A 141 -4.43 -17.73 -5.80
C MET A 141 -3.46 -18.42 -6.76
N THR A 142 -3.80 -18.45 -8.03
CA THR A 142 -2.85 -18.89 -9.06
C THR A 142 -1.78 -17.83 -9.33
N GLU A 143 -0.68 -18.21 -9.96
CA GLU A 143 0.36 -17.28 -10.40
C GLU A 143 -0.22 -16.18 -11.29
N ASN A 144 -1.04 -16.57 -12.26
CA ASN A 144 -1.70 -15.66 -13.18
C ASN A 144 -2.61 -14.64 -12.44
N ASP A 145 -3.41 -15.10 -11.48
CA ASP A 145 -4.28 -14.22 -10.70
C ASP A 145 -3.45 -13.23 -9.87
N CYS A 146 -2.36 -13.71 -9.26
CA CYS A 146 -1.46 -12.88 -8.47
C CYS A 146 -0.85 -11.76 -9.33
N ILE A 147 -0.30 -12.10 -10.48
CA ILE A 147 0.29 -11.12 -11.40
C ILE A 147 -0.76 -10.15 -11.90
N THR A 148 -1.93 -10.65 -12.28
CA THR A 148 -3.05 -9.80 -12.75
C THR A 148 -3.46 -8.79 -11.68
N THR A 149 -3.55 -9.22 -10.41
CA THR A 149 -3.88 -8.33 -9.29
C THR A 149 -2.80 -7.28 -9.04
N ILE A 150 -1.52 -7.65 -9.13
CA ILE A 150 -0.39 -6.70 -9.03
C ILE A 150 -0.46 -5.65 -10.14
N LEU A 151 -0.71 -6.08 -11.38
CA LEU A 151 -0.84 -5.18 -12.52
C LEU A 151 -2.04 -4.25 -12.40
N TYR A 152 -3.17 -4.77 -11.92
CA TYR A 152 -4.35 -3.95 -11.62
C TYR A 152 -4.02 -2.86 -10.59
N GLY A 153 -3.32 -3.21 -9.50
CA GLY A 153 -2.86 -2.23 -8.51
C GLY A 153 -1.99 -1.13 -9.11
N ARG A 154 -1.09 -1.50 -10.05
CA ARG A 154 -0.27 -0.52 -10.77
C ARG A 154 -1.10 0.39 -11.67
N GLU A 155 -2.08 -0.16 -12.39
CA GLU A 155 -2.95 0.61 -13.31
C GLU A 155 -3.94 1.50 -12.55
N ALA A 156 -4.39 1.06 -11.37
CA ALA A 156 -5.29 1.83 -10.51
C ALA A 156 -4.63 3.08 -9.92
N LEU A 157 -3.29 3.13 -9.87
CA LEU A 157 -2.58 4.29 -9.36
C LEU A 157 -2.42 5.35 -10.44
N ASP A 158 -3.03 6.52 -10.20
CA ASP A 158 -2.77 7.72 -11.00
C ASP A 158 -1.30 8.15 -10.78
N THR A 159 -0.62 8.56 -11.84
CA THR A 159 0.76 9.06 -11.81
C THR A 159 0.85 10.59 -11.64
N SER A 160 -0.27 11.28 -11.53
CA SER A 160 -0.33 12.74 -11.40
C SER A 160 -0.13 13.28 -9.97
N PRO A 161 -0.38 12.53 -8.87
CA PRO A 161 -0.14 13.03 -7.52
C PRO A 161 1.34 13.26 -7.20
N ASP A 162 1.61 14.25 -6.35
CA ASP A 162 2.94 14.47 -5.76
C ASP A 162 3.29 13.36 -4.73
N ILE A 163 2.27 12.86 -4.02
CA ILE A 163 2.40 11.78 -3.03
C ILE A 163 1.21 10.83 -3.19
N ILE A 164 1.49 9.54 -3.18
CA ILE A 164 0.49 8.47 -3.11
C ILE A 164 0.59 7.81 -1.74
N CYS A 165 -0.53 7.81 -1.00
CA CYS A 165 -0.70 7.04 0.21
C CYS A 165 -1.43 5.74 -0.14
N LEU A 166 -0.96 4.61 0.40
CA LEU A 166 -1.56 3.31 0.17
C LEU A 166 -2.25 2.83 1.45
N GLY A 167 -3.47 2.36 1.30
CA GLY A 167 -4.25 1.76 2.35
C GLY A 167 -4.82 0.41 1.91
N GLU A 168 -5.14 -0.42 2.87
CA GLU A 168 -5.83 -1.68 2.66
C GLU A 168 -7.01 -1.81 3.64
N ALA A 169 -8.04 -2.55 3.26
CA ALA A 169 -9.15 -2.87 4.15
C ALA A 169 -9.73 -4.24 3.78
N GLY A 170 -10.13 -4.99 4.80
CA GLY A 170 -10.76 -6.30 4.63
C GLY A 170 -10.67 -7.12 5.90
N ILE A 171 -11.61 -8.03 6.05
CA ILE A 171 -11.64 -8.91 7.22
C ILE A 171 -10.55 -9.98 7.09
N GLY A 172 -9.64 -10.04 8.08
CA GLY A 172 -8.54 -10.99 8.11
C GLY A 172 -7.24 -10.51 7.44
N ASN A 173 -7.18 -9.29 6.91
CA ASN A 173 -5.99 -8.75 6.23
C ASN A 173 -4.72 -8.83 7.07
N THR A 174 -4.80 -8.55 8.38
CA THR A 174 -3.64 -8.62 9.28
C THR A 174 -3.05 -10.04 9.38
N THR A 175 -3.88 -11.07 9.32
CA THR A 175 -3.41 -12.46 9.31
C THR A 175 -2.64 -12.77 8.02
N ILE A 176 -3.13 -12.30 6.88
CA ILE A 176 -2.45 -12.48 5.59
C ILE A 176 -1.14 -11.69 5.56
N ALA A 177 -1.14 -10.44 6.03
CA ALA A 177 0.07 -9.62 6.14
C ALA A 177 1.14 -10.30 7.03
N SER A 178 0.75 -10.81 8.20
CA SER A 178 1.64 -11.55 9.11
C SER A 178 2.19 -12.81 8.45
N SER A 179 1.38 -13.55 7.70
CA SER A 179 1.82 -14.74 6.97
C SER A 179 2.86 -14.42 5.90
N ILE A 180 2.66 -13.33 5.16
CA ILE A 180 3.62 -12.85 4.16
C ILE A 180 4.92 -12.41 4.83
N CYS A 181 4.86 -11.65 5.93
CA CYS A 181 6.04 -11.24 6.67
C CYS A 181 6.83 -12.43 7.21
N ALA A 182 6.15 -13.41 7.81
CA ALA A 182 6.78 -14.63 8.29
C ALA A 182 7.48 -15.43 7.17
N ALA A 183 6.85 -15.49 5.98
CA ALA A 183 7.42 -16.18 4.83
C ALA A 183 8.65 -15.46 4.25
N LEU A 184 8.65 -14.12 4.22
CA LEU A 184 9.72 -13.33 3.64
C LEU A 184 10.92 -13.14 4.58
N TYR A 185 10.66 -12.93 5.85
CA TYR A 185 11.68 -12.55 6.83
C TYR A 185 12.05 -13.67 7.80
N GLY A 186 11.29 -14.77 7.83
CA GLY A 186 11.53 -15.90 8.74
C GLY A 186 11.25 -15.53 10.20
N GLY A 187 11.94 -16.20 11.13
CA GLY A 187 11.72 -16.06 12.58
C GLY A 187 10.58 -16.93 13.10
N ASN A 188 10.15 -16.68 14.34
CA ASN A 188 9.01 -17.39 14.90
C ASN A 188 7.70 -16.73 14.45
N THR A 189 6.67 -17.51 14.21
CA THR A 189 5.35 -16.97 13.85
C THR A 189 4.79 -16.02 14.89
N SER A 190 5.09 -16.24 16.18
CA SER A 190 4.74 -15.34 17.28
C SER A 190 5.30 -13.92 17.16
N ASP A 191 6.37 -13.73 16.40
CA ASP A 191 7.01 -12.42 16.22
C ASP A 191 6.19 -11.52 15.26
N TRP A 192 5.35 -12.15 14.43
CA TRP A 192 4.56 -11.48 13.38
C TRP A 192 3.09 -11.32 13.71
N VAL A 193 2.57 -12.07 14.69
CA VAL A 193 1.15 -12.04 15.04
C VAL A 193 0.90 -11.21 16.30
N GLY A 194 -0.25 -10.57 16.32
CA GLY A 194 -0.75 -9.79 17.44
C GLY A 194 -2.23 -10.10 17.69
N ILE A 195 -2.85 -9.31 18.56
CA ILE A 195 -4.28 -9.45 18.89
C ILE A 195 -5.16 -9.14 17.65
N GLY A 196 -4.63 -8.45 16.66
CA GLY A 196 -5.38 -8.03 15.48
C GLY A 196 -6.58 -7.16 15.87
N THR A 197 -7.78 -7.53 15.40
CA THR A 197 -9.05 -6.87 15.76
C THR A 197 -9.67 -7.38 17.08
N GLY A 198 -8.95 -8.19 17.84
CA GLY A 198 -9.38 -8.66 19.16
C GLY A 198 -10.29 -9.89 19.15
N ALA A 199 -10.09 -10.81 18.22
CA ALA A 199 -10.78 -12.10 18.20
C ALA A 199 -10.14 -13.10 19.18
#